data_0155b5b370cb90858ab9782aac2d1de7
#
_entry.id   0155b5b370cb90858ab9782aac2d1de7
#
_cell.length_a   1.000
_cell.length_b   1.000
_cell.length_c   1.000
_cell.angle_alpha   90.00
_cell.angle_beta   90.00
_cell.angle_gamma   90.00
#
_symmetry.space_group_name_H-M   'P 1'
#
loop_
_entity.id
_entity.type
_entity.pdbx_description
1 polymer ?
#
loop_
_entity_poly.entity_id
_entity_poly.type
_entity_poly.pdbx_seq_one_letter_code
_entity_poly.pdbx_strand_id
1 'polypeptide(L)'
;MEGLADRNFQRREFGRRELMKELLELIAKALVDHPDEIEVTEIEGEQTTVLELKVAQEDLGKVIGKQGRTARSIRTILAASGMKLRKRVVLEILE
;
A
#
# COMPACT_ATOMS: atom_id res chain seq x y z
N MET A 1 6.60 -4.14 -33.29
CA MET A 1 6.38 -5.32 -32.45
C MET A 1 7.14 -5.25 -31.14
N GLU A 2 8.43 -4.98 -31.18
CA GLU A 2 9.25 -4.86 -29.97
C GLU A 2 8.78 -3.71 -29.08
N GLY A 3 8.42 -2.57 -29.68
CA GLY A 3 7.94 -1.43 -28.90
C GLY A 3 6.62 -1.70 -28.18
N LEU A 4 5.78 -2.58 -28.71
CA LEU A 4 4.53 -2.95 -28.07
C LEU A 4 4.78 -3.81 -26.82
N ALA A 5 5.75 -4.73 -26.91
CA ALA A 5 6.10 -5.57 -25.78
C ALA A 5 6.65 -4.72 -24.63
N ASP A 6 7.51 -3.75 -24.94
CA ASP A 6 8.08 -2.85 -23.94
C ASP A 6 7.00 -1.99 -23.27
N ARG A 7 6.06 -1.48 -24.05
CA ARG A 7 4.96 -0.69 -23.52
C ARG A 7 4.08 -1.50 -22.59
N ASN A 8 3.78 -2.74 -22.96
CA ASN A 8 2.95 -3.61 -22.12
C ASN A 8 3.65 -3.94 -20.80
N PHE A 9 4.96 -4.15 -20.86
CA PHE A 9 5.73 -4.42 -19.66
C PHE A 9 5.70 -3.21 -18.72
N GLN A 10 5.95 -2.01 -19.23
CA GLN A 10 5.95 -0.79 -18.44
C GLN A 10 4.57 -0.50 -17.85
N ARG A 11 3.50 -0.72 -18.60
CA ARG A 11 2.14 -0.53 -18.11
C ARG A 11 1.82 -1.46 -16.96
N ARG A 12 2.24 -2.71 -17.07
CA ARG A 12 1.97 -3.69 -16.01
C ARG A 12 2.70 -3.31 -14.73
N GLU A 13 3.95 -2.89 -14.85
CA GLU A 13 4.73 -2.49 -13.71
C GLU A 13 4.15 -1.24 -13.03
N PHE A 14 3.80 -0.25 -13.82
CA PHE A 14 3.17 0.97 -13.32
C PHE A 14 1.83 0.66 -12.66
N GLY A 15 1.01 -0.16 -13.31
CA GLY A 15 -0.28 -0.56 -12.75
C GLY A 15 -0.18 -1.29 -11.43
N ARG A 16 0.86 -2.11 -11.25
CA ARG A 16 1.09 -2.83 -9.99
C ARG A 16 1.41 -1.88 -8.84
N ARG A 17 2.18 -0.84 -9.09
CA ARG A 17 2.49 0.17 -8.06
C ARG A 17 1.23 0.90 -7.64
N GLU A 18 0.44 1.32 -8.61
CA GLU A 18 -0.83 1.98 -8.33
C GLU A 18 -1.76 1.05 -7.58
N LEU A 19 -1.78 -0.23 -7.94
CA LEU A 19 -2.61 -1.22 -7.28
C LEU A 19 -2.26 -1.38 -5.81
N MET A 20 -0.97 -1.32 -5.46
CA MET A 20 -0.59 -1.40 -4.05
C MET A 20 -1.14 -0.24 -3.24
N LYS A 21 -1.03 0.98 -3.78
CA LYS A 21 -1.56 2.16 -3.13
C LYS A 21 -3.08 2.10 -3.04
N GLU A 22 -3.74 1.75 -4.14
CA GLU A 22 -5.19 1.61 -4.18
C GLU A 22 -5.68 0.52 -3.24
N LEU A 23 -4.95 -0.60 -3.18
CA LEU A 23 -5.30 -1.69 -2.28
C LEU A 23 -5.24 -1.23 -0.83
N LEU A 24 -4.19 -0.51 -0.46
CA LEU A 24 -4.08 0.02 0.89
C LEU A 24 -5.21 1.01 1.20
N GLU A 25 -5.54 1.89 0.26
CA GLU A 25 -6.65 2.81 0.42
C GLU A 25 -7.97 2.07 0.61
N LEU A 26 -8.20 1.04 -0.18
CA LEU A 26 -9.42 0.24 -0.09
C LEU A 26 -9.54 -0.44 1.26
N ILE A 27 -8.45 -1.06 1.71
CA ILE A 27 -8.44 -1.74 3.02
C ILE A 27 -8.70 -0.72 4.13
N ALA A 28 -8.03 0.41 4.10
CA ALA A 28 -8.20 1.44 5.12
C ALA A 28 -9.64 1.96 5.14
N LYS A 29 -10.22 2.24 3.97
CA LYS A 29 -11.59 2.71 3.86
C LYS A 29 -12.60 1.71 4.44
N ALA A 30 -12.31 0.42 4.31
CA ALA A 30 -13.18 -0.62 4.85
C ALA A 30 -13.12 -0.69 6.37
N LEU A 31 -12.06 -0.19 6.98
CA LEU A 31 -11.83 -0.32 8.42
C LEU A 31 -12.22 0.92 9.23
N VAL A 32 -12.16 2.10 8.62
CA VAL A 32 -12.27 3.36 9.36
C VAL A 32 -13.70 3.93 9.28
N ASP A 33 -14.00 4.83 10.24
CA ASP A 33 -15.25 5.57 10.23
C ASP A 33 -15.13 6.90 9.49
N HIS A 34 -13.92 7.39 9.27
CA HIS A 34 -13.67 8.67 8.60
C HIS A 34 -12.83 8.46 7.34
N PRO A 35 -13.42 7.86 6.28
CA PRO A 35 -12.65 7.54 5.07
C PRO A 35 -12.13 8.76 4.32
N ASP A 36 -12.74 9.91 4.49
CA ASP A 36 -12.30 11.16 3.87
C ASP A 36 -11.02 11.71 4.49
N GLU A 37 -10.60 11.21 5.64
CA GLU A 37 -9.36 11.62 6.29
C GLU A 37 -8.19 10.67 6.01
N ILE A 38 -8.39 9.68 5.17
CA ILE A 38 -7.32 8.76 4.80
C ILE A 38 -6.37 9.45 3.82
N GLU A 39 -5.08 9.34 4.10
CA GLU A 39 -4.04 9.78 3.18
C GLU A 39 -3.01 8.66 3.04
N VAL A 40 -2.69 8.29 1.82
CA VAL A 40 -1.63 7.33 1.54
C VAL A 40 -0.56 8.03 0.73
N THR A 41 0.66 8.00 1.26
CA THR A 41 1.83 8.57 0.60
C THR A 41 2.78 7.44 0.23
N GLU A 42 3.24 7.44 -1.01
CA GLU A 42 4.21 6.47 -1.48
C GLU A 42 5.56 7.14 -1.64
N ILE A 43 6.57 6.57 -0.99
CA ILE A 43 7.95 7.01 -1.11
C ILE A 43 8.71 5.88 -1.76
N GLU A 44 9.16 6.10 -3.00
CA GLU A 44 9.81 5.07 -3.78
C GLU A 44 11.32 5.22 -3.74
N GLY A 45 12.00 4.17 -3.26
CA GLY A 45 13.45 4.05 -3.34
C GLY A 45 13.83 3.06 -4.43
N GLU A 46 15.12 2.81 -4.59
CA GLU A 46 15.60 1.88 -5.61
C GLU A 46 15.12 0.46 -5.37
N GLN A 47 15.18 -0.01 -4.14
CA GLN A 47 14.82 -1.38 -3.79
C GLN A 47 13.69 -1.45 -2.76
N THR A 48 13.33 -0.34 -2.17
CA THR A 48 12.33 -0.29 -1.11
C THR A 48 11.29 0.77 -1.43
N THR A 49 10.03 0.41 -1.27
CA THR A 49 8.92 1.34 -1.37
C THR A 49 8.28 1.46 0.02
N VAL A 50 8.14 2.67 0.51
CA VAL A 50 7.48 2.93 1.78
C VAL A 50 6.09 3.47 1.49
N LEU A 51 5.08 2.85 2.06
CA LEU A 51 3.72 3.34 2.02
C LEU A 51 3.37 3.88 3.40
N GLU A 52 3.10 5.17 3.46
CA GLU A 52 2.69 5.82 4.71
C GLU A 52 1.18 5.97 4.70
N LEU A 53 0.55 5.47 5.75
CA LEU A 53 -0.88 5.56 5.92
C LEU A 53 -1.20 6.50 7.06
N LYS A 54 -2.01 7.52 6.75
CA LYS A 54 -2.54 8.43 7.75
C LYS A 54 -4.05 8.29 7.78
N VAL A 55 -4.60 8.18 8.97
CA VAL A 55 -6.04 8.11 9.20
C VAL A 55 -6.43 9.08 10.31
N ALA A 56 -7.73 9.30 10.48
CA ALA A 56 -8.21 10.06 11.63
C ALA A 56 -7.71 9.41 12.91
N GLN A 57 -7.38 10.23 13.91
CA GLN A 57 -6.82 9.71 15.16
C GLN A 57 -7.75 8.73 15.84
N GLU A 58 -9.05 8.96 15.77
CA GLU A 58 -10.05 8.06 16.35
C GLU A 58 -10.07 6.69 15.66
N ASP A 59 -9.58 6.63 14.43
CA ASP A 59 -9.58 5.41 13.64
C ASP A 59 -8.28 4.62 13.71
N LEU A 60 -7.25 5.19 14.33
CA LEU A 60 -5.93 4.58 14.36
C LEU A 60 -5.95 3.16 14.91
N GLY A 61 -6.68 2.94 15.98
CA GLY A 61 -6.80 1.61 16.57
C GLY A 61 -7.44 0.60 15.64
N LYS A 62 -8.28 1.05 14.70
CA LYS A 62 -8.95 0.16 13.76
C LYS A 62 -8.01 -0.38 12.68
N VAL A 63 -7.02 0.43 12.28
CA VAL A 63 -6.05 -0.02 11.27
C VAL A 63 -4.90 -0.79 11.92
N ILE A 64 -4.60 -0.52 13.19
CA ILE A 64 -3.59 -1.29 13.93
C ILE A 64 -4.17 -2.64 14.35
N GLY A 65 -5.38 -2.62 14.89
CA GLY A 65 -6.06 -3.81 15.37
C GLY A 65 -5.54 -4.30 16.71
N LYS A 66 -6.25 -5.26 17.27
CA LYS A 66 -5.89 -5.86 18.57
C LYS A 66 -4.51 -6.49 18.47
N GLN A 67 -3.61 -6.07 19.34
CA GLN A 67 -2.23 -6.59 19.38
C GLN A 67 -1.48 -6.39 18.05
N GLY A 68 -1.89 -5.40 17.26
CA GLY A 68 -1.25 -5.11 15.98
C GLY A 68 -1.57 -6.09 14.86
N ARG A 69 -2.57 -6.94 15.04
CA ARG A 69 -2.87 -8.01 14.10
C ARG A 69 -3.33 -7.51 12.74
N THR A 70 -4.15 -6.47 12.72
CA THR A 70 -4.65 -5.91 11.47
C THR A 70 -3.50 -5.30 10.66
N ALA A 71 -2.67 -4.49 11.31
CA ALA A 71 -1.51 -3.89 10.65
C ALA A 71 -0.56 -4.96 10.12
N ARG A 72 -0.36 -6.03 10.89
CA ARG A 72 0.51 -7.13 10.46
C ARG A 72 -0.05 -7.83 9.23
N SER A 73 -1.36 -8.04 9.19
CA SER A 73 -2.02 -8.64 8.03
C SER A 73 -1.89 -7.77 6.79
N ILE A 74 -2.06 -6.46 6.95
CA ILE A 74 -1.90 -5.52 5.85
C ILE A 74 -0.46 -5.57 5.32
N ARG A 75 0.52 -5.57 6.23
CA ARG A 75 1.93 -5.67 5.84
C ARG A 75 2.22 -6.94 5.05
N THR A 76 1.62 -8.05 5.45
CA THR A 76 1.79 -9.32 4.75
C THR A 76 1.24 -9.26 3.32
N ILE A 77 0.07 -8.67 3.14
CA ILE A 77 -0.54 -8.52 1.82
C ILE A 77 0.34 -7.63 0.93
N LEU A 78 0.80 -6.51 1.47
CA LEU A 78 1.62 -5.56 0.71
C LEU A 78 2.98 -6.17 0.36
N ALA A 79 3.57 -6.92 1.29
CA ALA A 79 4.84 -7.60 1.04
C ALA A 79 4.70 -8.61 -0.11
N ALA A 80 3.62 -9.37 -0.13
CA ALA A 80 3.36 -10.31 -1.22
C ALA A 80 3.22 -9.59 -2.56
N SER A 81 2.55 -8.44 -2.59
CA SER A 81 2.43 -7.63 -3.80
C SER A 81 3.78 -7.10 -4.25
N GLY A 82 4.62 -6.68 -3.30
CA GLY A 82 5.95 -6.17 -3.58
C GLY A 82 6.89 -7.20 -4.19
N MET A 83 6.71 -8.47 -3.86
CA MET A 83 7.53 -9.55 -4.42
C MET A 83 7.46 -9.60 -5.94
N LYS A 84 6.30 -9.31 -6.50
CA LYS A 84 6.12 -9.30 -7.95
C LYS A 84 6.90 -8.17 -8.62
N LEU A 85 7.15 -7.10 -7.89
CA LEU A 85 7.92 -5.95 -8.36
C LEU A 85 9.41 -6.06 -8.00
N ARG A 86 9.79 -7.11 -7.28
CA ARG A 86 11.14 -7.30 -6.75
C ARG A 86 11.55 -6.13 -5.87
N LYS A 87 10.59 -5.59 -5.13
CA LYS A 87 10.81 -4.49 -4.20
C LYS A 87 10.34 -4.88 -2.82
N ARG A 88 11.03 -4.40 -1.83
CA ARG A 88 10.60 -4.50 -0.45
C ARG A 88 9.57 -3.40 -0.19
N VAL A 89 8.42 -3.77 0.31
CA VAL A 89 7.37 -2.83 0.65
C VAL A 89 7.26 -2.72 2.15
N VAL A 90 7.34 -1.50 2.65
CA VAL A 90 7.24 -1.20 4.08
C VAL A 90 6.00 -0.35 4.30
N LEU A 91 5.18 -0.74 5.26
CA LEU A 91 4.02 0.05 5.67
C LEU A 91 4.36 0.79 6.95
N GLU A 92 4.17 2.10 6.91
CA GLU A 92 4.24 2.94 8.11
C GLU A 92 2.86 3.53 8.38
N ILE A 93 2.36 3.30 9.58
CA ILE A 93 1.12 3.90 10.03
C ILE A 93 1.49 5.11 10.88
N LEU A 94 1.08 6.29 10.41
CA LEU A 94 1.43 7.54 11.08
C LEU A 94 0.52 7.77 12.29
N GLU A 95 1.11 8.18 13.40
CA GLU A 95 0.39 8.45 14.65
C GLU A 95 0.26 9.97 14.92
#